data_d35b73657381054839a2fe7fc577e209
#
_entry.id   d35b73657381054839a2fe7fc577e209
#
_cell.length_a   1.000
_cell.length_b   1.000
_cell.length_c   1.000
_cell.angle_alpha   90.00
_cell.angle_beta   90.00
_cell.angle_gamma   90.00
#
_symmetry.space_group_name_H-M   'P 1'
#
loop_
_entity.id
_entity.type
_entity.pdbx_description
1 polymer ?
#
loop_
_entity_poly.entity_id
_entity_poly.type
_entity_poly.pdbx_seq_one_letter_code
_entity_poly.pdbx_strand_id
1 'polypeptide(L)'
;MQGGNGLAGVPGMELEFHLGLEQAIQYATALNVPSVNILAGKQPLDADLLPCLNTLSSNLKLACSMLGEHQIQPVFEMINGTDMPRFLVQNIAQAQEMLEAVQNPTLKMQYDCYHMAMMGEEVFEALKENIHDIGHIQFADCPGRHEPDTAQINFAEIFQWLNQSTYTGYTAAEYRPQSHSNHSFAWKDKY
;
A
#
# COMPACT_ATOMS: atom_id res chain seq x y z
N MET A 1 -9.03 -6.05 -19.16
CA MET A 1 -7.94 -5.33 -18.49
C MET A 1 -7.12 -6.33 -17.68
N GLN A 2 -5.84 -6.48 -17.98
CA GLN A 2 -4.91 -7.31 -17.21
C GLN A 2 -4.27 -6.44 -16.12
N GLY A 3 -5.07 -5.93 -15.20
CA GLY A 3 -4.64 -4.94 -14.19
C GLY A 3 -4.13 -5.51 -12.88
N GLY A 4 -3.60 -6.72 -12.84
CA GLY A 4 -3.27 -7.38 -11.57
C GLY A 4 -2.07 -6.83 -10.78
N ASN A 5 -1.16 -6.06 -11.39
CA ASN A 5 0.07 -5.63 -10.72
C ASN A 5 0.29 -4.11 -10.70
N GLY A 6 -0.64 -3.34 -11.26
CA GLY A 6 -0.48 -1.89 -11.42
C GLY A 6 0.27 -1.49 -12.67
N LEU A 7 0.08 -0.24 -13.08
CA LEU A 7 0.66 0.34 -14.30
C LEU A 7 1.44 1.63 -14.03
N ALA A 8 1.41 2.15 -12.80
CA ALA A 8 1.87 3.50 -12.51
C ALA A 8 3.35 3.73 -12.85
N GLY A 9 4.19 2.71 -12.72
CA GLY A 9 5.63 2.80 -13.03
C GLY A 9 6.03 2.04 -14.30
N VAL A 10 5.10 1.72 -15.20
CA VAL A 10 5.41 0.96 -16.42
C VAL A 10 5.52 1.94 -17.59
N PRO A 11 6.74 2.22 -18.13
CA PRO A 11 6.93 3.12 -19.26
C PRO A 11 6.13 2.66 -20.48
N GLY A 12 5.48 3.61 -21.18
CA GLY A 12 4.62 3.36 -22.33
C GLY A 12 3.18 3.01 -21.98
N MET A 13 2.82 2.90 -20.69
CA MET A 13 1.45 2.61 -20.22
C MET A 13 0.80 3.83 -19.54
N GLU A 14 1.31 5.03 -19.79
CA GLU A 14 0.85 6.26 -19.14
C GLU A 14 -0.60 6.59 -19.50
N LEU A 15 -1.02 6.31 -20.75
CA LEU A 15 -2.40 6.53 -21.18
C LEU A 15 -3.36 5.56 -20.49
N GLU A 16 -3.00 4.28 -20.42
CA GLU A 16 -3.80 3.24 -19.76
C GLU A 16 -3.88 3.50 -18.26
N PHE A 17 -2.80 3.98 -17.65
CA PHE A 17 -2.80 4.43 -16.26
C PHE A 17 -3.77 5.59 -16.05
N HIS A 18 -3.71 6.63 -16.90
CA HIS A 18 -4.59 7.79 -16.82
C HIS A 18 -6.07 7.38 -16.92
N LEU A 19 -6.43 6.59 -17.92
CA LEU A 19 -7.80 6.10 -18.11
C LEU A 19 -8.28 5.23 -16.92
N GLY A 20 -7.39 4.40 -16.40
CA GLY A 20 -7.67 3.61 -15.18
C GLY A 20 -7.89 4.47 -13.95
N LEU A 21 -7.14 5.57 -13.82
CA LEU A 21 -7.29 6.52 -12.73
C LEU A 21 -8.61 7.29 -12.81
N GLU A 22 -9.02 7.75 -14.00
CA GLU A 22 -10.33 8.37 -14.22
C GLU A 22 -11.47 7.42 -13.80
N GLN A 23 -11.37 6.14 -14.19
CA GLN A 23 -12.35 5.13 -13.79
C GLN A 23 -12.35 4.91 -12.27
N ALA A 24 -11.17 4.83 -11.65
CA ALA A 24 -11.04 4.69 -10.20
C ALA A 24 -11.69 5.87 -9.45
N ILE A 25 -11.50 7.10 -9.93
CA ILE A 25 -12.12 8.31 -9.38
C ILE A 25 -13.64 8.23 -9.45
N GLN A 26 -14.21 7.79 -10.59
CA GLN A 26 -15.67 7.62 -10.72
C GLN A 26 -16.23 6.66 -9.67
N TYR A 27 -15.60 5.48 -9.48
CA TYR A 27 -16.02 4.53 -8.45
C TYR A 27 -15.80 5.07 -7.04
N ALA A 28 -14.64 5.65 -6.78
CA ALA A 28 -14.29 6.20 -5.47
C ALA A 28 -15.29 7.30 -5.03
N THR A 29 -15.65 8.20 -5.94
CA THR A 29 -16.64 9.25 -5.71
C THR A 29 -18.02 8.67 -5.47
N ALA A 30 -18.46 7.72 -6.31
CA ALA A 30 -19.78 7.08 -6.18
C ALA A 30 -19.94 6.29 -4.87
N LEU A 31 -18.85 5.69 -4.37
CA LEU A 31 -18.82 4.90 -3.14
C LEU A 31 -18.39 5.72 -1.91
N ASN A 32 -18.03 6.99 -2.11
CA ASN A 32 -17.54 7.88 -1.06
C ASN A 32 -16.35 7.26 -0.29
N VAL A 33 -15.38 6.69 -1.00
CA VAL A 33 -14.17 6.16 -0.36
C VAL A 33 -13.13 7.25 -0.12
N PRO A 34 -12.41 7.24 1.01
CA PRO A 34 -11.49 8.33 1.38
C PRO A 34 -10.14 8.24 0.68
N SER A 35 -9.75 7.08 0.17
CA SER A 35 -8.43 6.86 -0.42
C SER A 35 -8.45 5.86 -1.57
N VAL A 36 -7.47 5.99 -2.47
CA VAL A 36 -7.24 5.06 -3.58
C VAL A 36 -5.78 4.61 -3.58
N ASN A 37 -5.55 3.29 -3.59
CA ASN A 37 -4.21 2.70 -3.70
C ASN A 37 -3.74 2.69 -5.16
N ILE A 38 -2.60 3.32 -5.40
CA ILE A 38 -1.92 3.39 -6.70
C ILE A 38 -0.83 2.31 -6.74
N LEU A 39 -1.11 1.20 -7.40
CA LEU A 39 -0.12 0.13 -7.54
C LEU A 39 1.01 0.53 -8.49
N ALA A 40 2.24 0.49 -7.97
CA ALA A 40 3.44 0.90 -8.71
C ALA A 40 3.69 0.08 -9.98
N GLY A 41 3.34 -1.19 -9.93
CA GLY A 41 3.62 -2.11 -11.04
C GLY A 41 4.95 -2.84 -10.92
N LYS A 42 5.19 -3.72 -11.87
CA LYS A 42 6.45 -4.48 -11.99
C LYS A 42 7.34 -3.87 -13.06
N GLN A 43 8.64 -3.82 -12.79
CA GLN A 43 9.62 -3.47 -13.81
C GLN A 43 9.55 -4.48 -14.97
N PRO A 44 9.31 -4.06 -16.22
CA PRO A 44 9.37 -4.94 -17.40
C PRO A 44 10.76 -5.60 -17.55
N LEU A 45 10.80 -6.77 -18.18
CA LEU A 45 12.06 -7.53 -18.33
C LEU A 45 13.10 -6.80 -19.18
N ASP A 46 12.64 -6.00 -20.11
CA ASP A 46 13.42 -5.24 -21.12
C ASP A 46 13.58 -3.76 -20.78
N ALA A 47 13.11 -3.33 -19.60
CA ALA A 47 13.24 -1.94 -19.16
C ALA A 47 14.23 -1.78 -18.00
N ASP A 48 14.98 -0.67 -18.02
CA ASP A 48 15.81 -0.26 -16.89
C ASP A 48 14.95 0.28 -15.73
N LEU A 49 15.48 0.17 -14.51
CA LEU A 49 14.77 0.59 -13.31
C LEU A 49 14.51 2.11 -13.27
N LEU A 50 15.50 2.93 -13.63
CA LEU A 50 15.39 4.39 -13.52
C LEU A 50 14.27 4.99 -14.38
N PRO A 51 14.07 4.61 -15.65
CA PRO A 51 12.88 5.00 -16.41
C PRO A 51 11.56 4.61 -15.73
N CYS A 52 11.49 3.41 -15.12
CA CYS A 52 10.30 2.98 -14.41
C CYS A 52 10.00 3.86 -13.18
N LEU A 53 11.01 4.20 -12.38
CA LEU A 53 10.85 5.09 -11.22
C LEU A 53 10.47 6.51 -11.62
N ASN A 54 11.02 7.02 -12.73
CA ASN A 54 10.65 8.32 -13.29
C ASN A 54 9.17 8.34 -13.75
N THR A 55 8.74 7.29 -14.43
CA THR A 55 7.33 7.11 -14.85
C THR A 55 6.44 7.03 -13.61
N LEU A 56 6.80 6.25 -12.59
CA LEU A 56 6.06 6.14 -11.35
C LEU A 56 5.91 7.50 -10.67
N SER A 57 7.01 8.24 -10.49
CA SER A 57 6.97 9.58 -9.88
C SER A 57 6.05 10.53 -10.64
N SER A 58 6.11 10.54 -11.98
CA SER A 58 5.26 11.39 -12.82
C SER A 58 3.78 11.01 -12.69
N ASN A 59 3.46 9.72 -12.72
CA ASN A 59 2.10 9.24 -12.59
C ASN A 59 1.53 9.41 -11.17
N LEU A 60 2.35 9.33 -10.12
CA LEU A 60 1.93 9.65 -8.77
C LEU A 60 1.62 11.15 -8.62
N LYS A 61 2.41 12.04 -9.24
CA LYS A 61 2.09 13.48 -9.28
C LYS A 61 0.76 13.74 -9.96
N LEU A 62 0.50 13.07 -11.09
CA LEU A 62 -0.78 13.14 -11.78
C LEU A 62 -1.93 12.65 -10.89
N ALA A 63 -1.74 11.49 -10.24
CA ALA A 63 -2.74 10.91 -9.33
C ALA A 63 -3.05 11.85 -8.15
N CYS A 64 -2.04 12.50 -7.57
CA CYS A 64 -2.23 13.50 -6.52
C CYS A 64 -3.10 14.67 -6.99
N SER A 65 -2.88 15.16 -8.21
CA SER A 65 -3.68 16.25 -8.77
C SER A 65 -5.13 15.80 -8.99
N MET A 66 -5.34 14.71 -9.71
CA MET A 66 -6.67 14.25 -10.11
C MET A 66 -7.52 13.80 -8.92
N LEU A 67 -6.96 12.99 -8.00
CA LEU A 67 -7.65 12.54 -6.80
C LEU A 67 -7.91 13.70 -5.83
N GLY A 68 -6.97 14.65 -5.74
CA GLY A 68 -7.10 15.83 -4.89
C GLY A 68 -8.29 16.71 -5.26
N GLU A 69 -8.64 16.86 -6.55
CA GLU A 69 -9.83 17.57 -7.01
C GLU A 69 -11.14 16.96 -6.47
N HIS A 70 -11.12 15.66 -6.11
CA HIS A 70 -12.25 14.92 -5.55
C HIS A 70 -12.12 14.68 -4.04
N GLN A 71 -11.12 15.27 -3.38
CA GLN A 71 -10.84 15.08 -1.94
C GLN A 71 -10.56 13.61 -1.57
N ILE A 72 -10.01 12.84 -2.50
CA ILE A 72 -9.62 11.45 -2.32
C ILE A 72 -8.10 11.42 -2.10
N GLN A 73 -7.65 10.76 -1.03
CA GLN A 73 -6.22 10.62 -0.73
C GLN A 73 -5.57 9.56 -1.63
N PRO A 74 -4.53 9.91 -2.40
CA PRO A 74 -3.70 8.90 -3.04
C PRO A 74 -2.81 8.20 -2.01
N VAL A 75 -2.79 6.88 -2.04
CA VAL A 75 -1.80 6.07 -1.34
C VAL A 75 -1.09 5.16 -2.34
N PHE A 76 0.13 4.73 -2.04
CA PHE A 76 0.84 3.72 -2.83
C PHE A 76 1.50 2.71 -1.89
N GLU A 77 1.62 1.48 -2.34
CA GLU A 77 1.94 0.35 -1.49
C GLU A 77 3.33 -0.21 -1.77
N MET A 78 4.03 -0.60 -0.68
CA MET A 78 5.23 -1.42 -0.74
C MET A 78 4.82 -2.89 -0.75
N ILE A 79 5.16 -3.62 -1.81
CA ILE A 79 4.84 -5.05 -1.94
C ILE A 79 6.14 -5.87 -2.00
N ASN A 80 6.27 -6.86 -1.12
CA ASN A 80 7.49 -7.66 -0.97
C ASN A 80 7.91 -8.36 -2.27
N GLY A 81 9.22 -8.44 -2.48
CA GLY A 81 9.83 -9.01 -3.68
C GLY A 81 9.75 -10.54 -3.77
N THR A 82 9.37 -11.24 -2.70
CA THR A 82 9.18 -12.70 -2.69
C THR A 82 7.87 -13.06 -3.37
N ASP A 83 6.77 -12.44 -2.97
CA ASP A 83 5.44 -12.69 -3.54
C ASP A 83 5.29 -12.00 -4.91
N MET A 84 5.91 -10.85 -5.07
CA MET A 84 5.84 -10.02 -6.27
C MET A 84 7.25 -9.69 -6.81
N PRO A 85 7.97 -10.63 -7.43
CA PRO A 85 9.27 -10.35 -8.00
C PRO A 85 9.22 -9.17 -8.98
N ARG A 86 10.24 -8.27 -8.85
CA ARG A 86 10.40 -7.07 -9.67
C ARG A 86 9.32 -5.98 -9.44
N PHE A 87 8.53 -6.05 -8.38
CA PHE A 87 7.68 -4.95 -8.00
C PHE A 87 8.52 -3.70 -7.72
N LEU A 88 8.06 -2.52 -8.15
CA LEU A 88 8.92 -1.33 -8.21
C LEU A 88 9.22 -0.70 -6.84
N VAL A 89 8.32 -0.85 -5.87
CA VAL A 89 8.49 -0.34 -4.51
C VAL A 89 8.26 -1.48 -3.52
N GLN A 90 9.32 -1.93 -2.84
CA GLN A 90 9.27 -3.15 -2.03
C GLN A 90 9.48 -2.92 -0.53
N ASN A 91 10.05 -1.78 -0.14
CA ASN A 91 10.40 -1.47 1.25
C ASN A 91 10.23 0.03 1.54
N ILE A 92 10.35 0.39 2.82
CA ILE A 92 10.14 1.75 3.32
C ILE A 92 11.15 2.74 2.71
N ALA A 93 12.41 2.37 2.61
CA ALA A 93 13.44 3.27 2.05
C ALA A 93 13.08 3.70 0.62
N GLN A 94 12.68 2.75 -0.23
CA GLN A 94 12.22 3.05 -1.59
C GLN A 94 10.95 3.89 -1.61
N ALA A 95 10.05 3.67 -0.67
CA ALA A 95 8.82 4.46 -0.57
C ALA A 95 9.13 5.91 -0.13
N GLN A 96 10.04 6.12 0.82
CA GLN A 96 10.50 7.44 1.23
C GLN A 96 11.17 8.20 0.07
N GLU A 97 12.08 7.53 -0.68
CA GLU A 97 12.66 8.10 -1.90
C GLU A 97 11.58 8.54 -2.91
N MET A 98 10.51 7.76 -3.02
CA MET A 98 9.39 8.10 -3.92
C MET A 98 8.56 9.28 -3.39
N LEU A 99 8.29 9.38 -2.09
CA LEU A 99 7.64 10.53 -1.47
C LEU A 99 8.47 11.81 -1.70
N GLU A 100 9.80 11.72 -1.53
CA GLU A 100 10.72 12.83 -1.81
C GLU A 100 10.72 13.23 -3.29
N ALA A 101 10.68 12.26 -4.21
CA ALA A 101 10.66 12.55 -5.64
C ALA A 101 9.34 13.19 -6.12
N VAL A 102 8.22 12.83 -5.49
CA VAL A 102 6.89 13.37 -5.81
C VAL A 102 6.67 14.74 -5.18
N GLN A 103 7.16 14.97 -3.96
CA GLN A 103 7.04 16.23 -3.21
C GLN A 103 5.60 16.74 -3.08
N ASN A 104 4.65 15.84 -2.87
CA ASN A 104 3.25 16.20 -2.65
C ASN A 104 2.78 15.68 -1.28
N PRO A 105 2.38 16.54 -0.33
CA PRO A 105 2.05 16.14 1.04
C PRO A 105 0.78 15.29 1.15
N THR A 106 -0.06 15.26 0.10
CA THR A 106 -1.26 14.42 0.08
C THR A 106 -0.97 12.98 -0.26
N LEU A 107 0.17 12.69 -0.92
CA LEU A 107 0.59 11.32 -1.18
C LEU A 107 1.06 10.67 0.12
N LYS A 108 0.52 9.49 0.42
CA LYS A 108 0.89 8.71 1.60
C LYS A 108 1.21 7.27 1.22
N MET A 109 1.89 6.57 2.11
CA MET A 109 2.12 5.13 1.99
C MET A 109 0.88 4.34 2.40
N GLN A 110 0.61 3.23 1.72
CA GLN A 110 -0.16 2.13 2.26
C GLN A 110 0.83 1.15 2.88
N TYR A 111 0.74 0.99 4.19
CA TYR A 111 1.64 0.15 4.98
C TYR A 111 0.97 -1.21 5.25
N ASP A 112 1.47 -2.27 4.63
CA ASP A 112 1.02 -3.63 4.92
C ASP A 112 2.05 -4.34 5.84
N CYS A 113 1.63 -4.66 7.06
CA CYS A 113 2.45 -5.34 8.06
C CYS A 113 3.07 -6.65 7.53
N TYR A 114 2.31 -7.42 6.76
CA TYR A 114 2.80 -8.67 6.16
C TYR A 114 3.92 -8.42 5.16
N HIS A 115 3.73 -7.45 4.23
CA HIS A 115 4.75 -7.16 3.23
C HIS A 115 6.03 -6.64 3.87
N MET A 116 5.96 -5.82 4.90
CA MET A 116 7.13 -5.31 5.62
C MET A 116 7.85 -6.43 6.39
N ALA A 117 7.11 -7.32 7.07
CA ALA A 117 7.69 -8.49 7.72
C ALA A 117 8.41 -9.42 6.72
N MET A 118 7.85 -9.62 5.53
CA MET A 118 8.47 -10.40 4.45
C MET A 118 9.78 -9.79 3.91
N MET A 119 9.94 -8.47 4.05
CA MET A 119 11.17 -7.76 3.70
C MET A 119 12.19 -7.71 4.85
N GLY A 120 11.84 -8.26 6.02
CA GLY A 120 12.71 -8.29 7.21
C GLY A 120 12.72 -6.99 8.00
N GLU A 121 11.72 -6.13 7.81
CA GLU A 121 11.55 -4.92 8.60
C GLU A 121 11.07 -5.25 10.02
N GLU A 122 11.51 -4.47 11.00
CA GLU A 122 10.94 -4.48 12.34
C GLU A 122 9.57 -3.79 12.31
N VAL A 123 8.51 -4.57 12.03
CA VAL A 123 7.17 -4.07 11.62
C VAL A 123 6.64 -2.97 12.52
N PHE A 124 6.71 -3.15 13.84
CA PHE A 124 6.14 -2.19 14.78
C PHE A 124 6.97 -0.90 14.85
N GLU A 125 8.30 -1.00 14.91
CA GLU A 125 9.17 0.18 14.95
C GLU A 125 9.08 0.97 13.64
N ALA A 126 9.13 0.27 12.51
CA ALA A 126 8.99 0.89 11.20
C ALA A 126 7.64 1.59 11.00
N LEU A 127 6.54 0.99 11.50
CA LEU A 127 5.22 1.62 11.52
C LEU A 127 5.22 2.93 12.33
N LYS A 128 5.80 2.91 13.52
CA LYS A 128 5.87 4.07 14.43
C LYS A 128 6.65 5.22 13.83
N GLU A 129 7.83 4.92 13.30
CA GLU A 129 8.73 5.92 12.72
C GLU A 129 8.11 6.61 11.51
N ASN A 130 7.27 5.91 10.74
CA ASN A 130 6.71 6.40 9.49
C ASN A 130 5.24 6.79 9.56
N ILE A 131 4.60 6.79 10.73
CA ILE A 131 3.15 6.95 10.88
C ILE A 131 2.60 8.23 10.23
N HIS A 132 3.38 9.30 10.20
CA HIS A 132 2.99 10.58 9.59
C HIS A 132 2.92 10.52 8.06
N ASP A 133 3.58 9.55 7.43
CA ASP A 133 3.59 9.32 5.99
C ASP A 133 2.71 8.15 5.56
N ILE A 134 1.99 7.53 6.51
CA ILE A 134 1.08 6.43 6.26
C ILE A 134 -0.36 6.94 6.20
N GLY A 135 -1.05 6.66 5.08
CA GLY A 135 -2.46 7.00 4.86
C GLY A 135 -3.40 5.82 5.04
N HIS A 136 -2.89 4.60 4.91
CA HIS A 136 -3.66 3.37 5.08
C HIS A 136 -2.79 2.26 5.65
N ILE A 137 -3.33 1.46 6.56
CA ILE A 137 -2.64 0.30 7.14
C ILE A 137 -3.38 -0.96 6.73
N GLN A 138 -2.63 -1.95 6.24
CA GLN A 138 -3.13 -3.31 6.07
C GLN A 138 -2.38 -4.27 6.98
N PHE A 139 -3.03 -5.39 7.31
CA PHE A 139 -2.40 -6.39 8.15
C PHE A 139 -2.80 -7.82 7.82
N ALA A 140 -1.83 -8.69 7.85
CA ALA A 140 -1.89 -10.13 7.97
C ALA A 140 -0.67 -10.61 8.73
N ASP A 141 -0.75 -11.79 9.35
CA ASP A 141 0.39 -12.33 10.08
C ASP A 141 1.44 -12.95 9.15
N CYS A 142 2.68 -12.95 9.58
CA CYS A 142 3.81 -13.44 8.80
C CYS A 142 4.63 -14.45 9.65
N PRO A 143 5.02 -15.60 9.07
CA PRO A 143 4.75 -16.07 7.72
C PRO A 143 3.32 -16.61 7.51
N GLY A 144 2.90 -16.76 6.26
CA GLY A 144 1.66 -17.44 5.87
C GLY A 144 0.54 -16.52 5.38
N ARG A 145 0.58 -15.21 5.71
CA ARG A 145 -0.44 -14.22 5.36
C ARG A 145 -1.82 -14.61 5.87
N HIS A 146 -1.88 -15.09 7.11
CA HIS A 146 -3.12 -15.50 7.79
C HIS A 146 -3.62 -14.41 8.74
N GLU A 147 -4.70 -14.72 9.47
CA GLU A 147 -5.26 -13.86 10.50
C GLU A 147 -4.29 -13.59 11.66
N PRO A 148 -4.42 -12.47 12.38
CA PRO A 148 -3.62 -12.16 13.56
C PRO A 148 -3.55 -13.31 14.59
N ASP A 149 -2.41 -13.43 15.27
CA ASP A 149 -2.09 -14.46 16.28
C ASP A 149 -1.83 -15.86 15.71
N THR A 150 -1.58 -15.96 14.42
CA THR A 150 -1.26 -17.25 13.78
C THR A 150 0.23 -17.43 13.52
N ALA A 151 1.04 -16.37 13.63
CA ALA A 151 2.48 -16.42 13.38
C ALA A 151 3.29 -15.47 14.30
N GLN A 152 4.06 -14.51 13.77
CA GLN A 152 5.12 -13.84 14.52
C GLN A 152 4.87 -12.36 14.80
N ILE A 153 3.92 -11.70 14.12
CA ILE A 153 3.68 -10.27 14.31
C ILE A 153 2.89 -10.03 15.59
N ASN A 154 3.41 -9.17 16.49
CA ASN A 154 2.74 -8.81 17.73
C ASN A 154 1.61 -7.79 17.50
N PHE A 155 0.46 -8.25 17.02
CA PHE A 155 -0.68 -7.37 16.76
C PHE A 155 -1.28 -6.73 18.01
N ALA A 156 -1.15 -7.35 19.17
CA ALA A 156 -1.58 -6.75 20.45
C ALA A 156 -0.89 -5.41 20.68
N GLU A 157 0.41 -5.37 20.50
CA GLU A 157 1.22 -4.17 20.65
C GLU A 157 0.89 -3.11 19.59
N ILE A 158 0.78 -3.54 18.33
CA ILE A 158 0.46 -2.65 17.20
C ILE A 158 -0.90 -1.99 17.41
N PHE A 159 -1.96 -2.76 17.69
CA PHE A 159 -3.30 -2.20 17.87
C PHE A 159 -3.43 -1.35 19.14
N GLN A 160 -2.78 -1.76 20.23
CA GLN A 160 -2.74 -0.95 21.45
C GLN A 160 -2.09 0.42 21.19
N TRP A 161 -0.98 0.44 20.46
CA TRP A 161 -0.30 1.68 20.13
C TRP A 161 -1.11 2.54 19.14
N LEU A 162 -1.68 1.94 18.11
CA LEU A 162 -2.53 2.65 17.13
C LEU A 162 -3.71 3.35 17.81
N ASN A 163 -4.36 2.70 18.78
CA ASN A 163 -5.46 3.27 19.56
C ASN A 163 -5.05 4.50 20.39
N GLN A 164 -3.76 4.64 20.72
CA GLN A 164 -3.20 5.76 21.49
C GLN A 164 -2.49 6.80 20.59
N SER A 165 -2.28 6.47 19.32
CA SER A 165 -1.60 7.32 18.35
C SER A 165 -2.50 8.42 17.80
N THR A 166 -1.91 9.33 17.02
CA THR A 166 -2.64 10.36 16.26
C THR A 166 -3.12 9.86 14.90
N TYR A 167 -2.93 8.59 14.58
CA TYR A 167 -3.38 8.02 13.33
C TYR A 167 -4.90 7.96 13.26
N THR A 168 -5.46 8.51 12.19
CA THR A 168 -6.91 8.59 11.95
C THR A 168 -7.36 7.84 10.70
N GLY A 169 -6.42 7.18 10.02
CA GLY A 169 -6.71 6.38 8.83
C GLY A 169 -7.35 5.02 9.16
N TYR A 170 -7.68 4.28 8.13
CA TYR A 170 -8.22 2.93 8.29
C TYR A 170 -7.11 1.89 8.47
N THR A 171 -7.42 0.89 9.30
CA THR A 171 -6.61 -0.32 9.47
C THR A 171 -7.45 -1.50 8.99
N ALA A 172 -7.03 -2.16 7.92
CA ALA A 172 -7.79 -3.19 7.21
C ALA A 172 -7.09 -4.55 7.24
N ALA A 173 -7.87 -5.60 7.50
CA ALA A 173 -7.38 -6.97 7.42
C ALA A 173 -7.33 -7.43 5.95
N GLU A 174 -6.16 -7.91 5.50
CA GLU A 174 -5.97 -8.51 4.18
C GLU A 174 -5.20 -9.83 4.29
N TYR A 175 -5.91 -10.89 4.67
CA TYR A 175 -5.30 -12.18 4.92
C TYR A 175 -6.05 -13.34 4.24
N ARG A 176 -5.39 -14.49 4.18
CA ARG A 176 -5.95 -15.77 3.76
C ARG A 176 -6.29 -16.57 5.00
N PRO A 177 -7.56 -16.83 5.33
CA PRO A 177 -7.92 -17.61 6.50
C PRO A 177 -7.21 -18.96 6.53
N GLN A 178 -6.65 -19.35 7.69
CA GLN A 178 -6.09 -20.70 7.87
C GLN A 178 -7.15 -21.79 7.73
N SER A 179 -8.40 -21.46 8.03
CA SER A 179 -9.54 -22.36 7.98
C SER A 179 -10.73 -21.69 7.27
N HIS A 180 -11.95 -21.96 7.71
CA HIS A 180 -13.13 -21.28 7.17
C HIS A 180 -13.16 -19.82 7.60
N SER A 181 -13.54 -18.93 6.67
CA SER A 181 -13.59 -17.46 6.89
C SER A 181 -14.37 -17.10 8.16
N ASN A 182 -15.47 -17.79 8.46
CA ASN A 182 -16.27 -17.51 9.66
C ASN A 182 -15.52 -17.71 10.99
N HIS A 183 -14.44 -18.48 10.99
CA HIS A 183 -13.65 -18.75 12.19
C HIS A 183 -12.40 -17.85 12.29
N SER A 184 -12.07 -17.14 11.22
CA SER A 184 -10.86 -16.32 11.15
C SER A 184 -11.00 -14.91 11.79
N PHE A 185 -12.16 -14.58 12.34
CA PHE A 185 -12.46 -13.26 12.93
C PHE A 185 -12.29 -13.19 14.45
N ALA A 186 -11.83 -14.27 15.10
CA ALA A 186 -11.70 -14.32 16.56
C ALA A 186 -10.77 -13.24 17.14
N TRP A 187 -9.81 -12.74 16.36
CA TRP A 187 -8.93 -11.64 16.76
C TRP A 187 -9.69 -10.33 17.05
N LYS A 188 -10.87 -10.11 16.44
CA LYS A 188 -11.68 -8.90 16.65
C LYS A 188 -12.21 -8.75 18.08
N ASP A 189 -12.32 -9.87 18.80
CA ASP A 189 -12.79 -9.86 20.19
C ASP A 189 -11.63 -9.61 21.19
N LYS A 190 -10.38 -9.58 20.68
CA LYS A 190 -9.18 -9.38 21.50
C LYS A 190 -8.64 -7.94 21.40
N TYR A 191 -8.88 -7.25 20.27
CA TYR A 191 -8.29 -5.97 19.94
C TYR A 191 -9.38 -4.86 19.65
#